data_ac6b8f59e19010f3ef469aae724d11e3
#
_entry.id   ac6b8f59e19010f3ef469aae724d11e3
#
_cell.length_a   1.000
_cell.length_b   1.000
_cell.length_c   1.000
_cell.angle_alpha   90.00
_cell.angle_beta   90.00
_cell.angle_gamma   90.00
#
_symmetry.space_group_name_H-M   'P 1'
#
loop_
_entity.id
_entity.type
_entity.pdbx_description
1 polymer ?
#
loop_
_entity_poly.entity_id
_entity_poly.type
_entity_poly.pdbx_seq_one_letter_code
_entity_poly.pdbx_strand_id
1 'polypeptide(L)'
;MNKTLTLLSFLVLTAFLGGILYSHADPSISQSASTTKAQSVSMTKASDRAHALSDLKRAMVKDSQGQYVGRITDLVIEPDGRISFAVFSPFGMDGLNERLVALPFDALSFKDKYVVLDTTSEELVKAPLFSRSYLKARNWAEDSNRYFGIQPSWGEGTLCEKPTVGAHQISMTKGWNRPYGASEIVGTQVKNPQGEVMGKIDDLVFDDEGRISFAILGYGGFLGIGQNLVAIPITSLSYVEEPKHFVLNTTEENIQSAPHFSKKALDDPGWANDFYRYFGQQPYWTGEK
;
A
#
# COMPACT_ATOMS: atom_id res chain seq x y z
N MET A 1 -57.47 11.06 42.38
CA MET A 1 -57.58 10.04 43.43
C MET A 1 -56.19 9.53 43.68
N ASN A 2 -55.60 10.06 44.71
CA ASN A 2 -55.21 9.40 45.98
C ASN A 2 -54.05 8.41 45.76
N LYS A 3 -52.96 8.39 46.46
CA LYS A 3 -52.45 8.98 47.74
C LYS A 3 -51.02 8.51 47.84
N THR A 4 -50.05 9.36 48.12
CA THR A 4 -49.35 9.51 49.38
C THR A 4 -48.79 8.21 49.94
N LEU A 5 -47.61 8.08 50.53
CA LEU A 5 -46.92 8.83 51.53
C LEU A 5 -45.64 8.12 51.95
N THR A 6 -44.56 8.80 52.13
CA THR A 6 -43.81 9.14 53.35
C THR A 6 -42.76 8.10 53.85
N LEU A 7 -41.52 8.57 53.98
CA LEU A 7 -40.71 8.85 55.18
C LEU A 7 -40.25 7.62 56.02
N LEU A 8 -39.02 7.46 56.42
CA LEU A 8 -38.25 8.10 57.53
C LEU A 8 -36.89 7.39 57.68
N SER A 9 -35.84 8.09 57.62
CA SER A 9 -34.80 8.31 58.66
C SER A 9 -34.59 7.20 59.70
N PHE A 10 -33.34 6.80 59.90
CA PHE A 10 -32.72 6.86 61.23
C PHE A 10 -31.18 6.78 61.15
N LEU A 11 -30.63 7.74 61.84
CA LEU A 11 -29.25 8.01 62.22
C LEU A 11 -28.90 7.21 63.44
N VAL A 12 -27.77 6.51 63.54
CA VAL A 12 -27.12 6.22 64.80
C VAL A 12 -25.62 6.31 64.70
N LEU A 13 -25.13 7.25 65.45
CA LEU A 13 -23.75 7.57 65.80
C LEU A 13 -23.33 6.73 67.01
N THR A 14 -22.19 6.05 67.02
CA THR A 14 -21.46 5.77 68.25
C THR A 14 -19.96 5.75 68.05
N ALA A 15 -19.32 6.66 68.73
CA ALA A 15 -17.89 6.72 68.92
C ALA A 15 -17.45 5.77 70.03
N PHE A 16 -16.26 5.17 69.96
CA PHE A 16 -15.47 4.84 71.17
C PHE A 16 -13.98 4.97 70.91
N LEU A 17 -13.38 5.65 71.89
CA LEU A 17 -11.93 5.93 72.00
C LEU A 17 -11.14 4.70 72.42
N GLY A 18 -9.86 4.74 72.06
CA GLY A 18 -8.86 4.23 73.01
C GLY A 18 -7.66 3.49 72.37
N GLY A 19 -6.48 4.05 72.55
CA GLY A 19 -5.27 3.24 72.62
C GLY A 19 -4.06 3.73 71.81
N ILE A 20 -3.30 4.61 72.46
CA ILE A 20 -1.95 5.04 72.03
C ILE A 20 -0.96 3.94 72.33
N LEU A 21 -0.14 3.52 71.36
CA LEU A 21 1.19 2.99 71.62
C LEU A 21 2.17 3.51 70.55
N TYR A 22 3.13 4.32 71.07
CA TYR A 22 4.29 4.79 70.32
C TYR A 22 5.27 3.63 70.10
N SER A 23 5.76 3.48 68.88
CA SER A 23 7.02 2.80 68.62
C SER A 23 7.76 3.53 67.52
N HIS A 24 8.91 4.08 67.89
CA HIS A 24 9.89 4.67 66.98
C HIS A 24 10.52 3.59 66.14
N ALA A 25 10.56 3.81 64.81
CA ALA A 25 11.59 3.25 63.95
C ALA A 25 11.74 4.14 62.70
N ASP A 26 12.94 4.44 62.36
CA ASP A 26 13.51 5.41 61.44
C ASP A 26 13.00 5.34 59.99
N PRO A 27 13.06 6.45 59.26
CA PRO A 27 12.65 6.49 57.85
C PRO A 27 13.83 6.22 56.92
N SER A 28 13.90 5.08 56.33
CA SER A 28 14.63 4.90 55.06
C SER A 28 13.66 4.93 53.91
N ILE A 29 13.36 6.11 53.48
CA ILE A 29 12.63 6.33 52.20
C ILE A 29 13.62 6.05 51.09
N SER A 30 13.62 4.83 50.58
CA SER A 30 14.09 4.57 49.25
C SER A 30 12.97 4.95 48.25
N GLN A 31 13.09 6.16 47.74
CA GLN A 31 12.34 6.51 46.52
C GLN A 31 12.82 5.62 45.40
N SER A 32 12.16 4.51 45.20
CA SER A 32 12.16 3.87 43.88
C SER A 32 11.35 4.76 42.96
N ALA A 33 12.06 5.66 42.28
CA ALA A 33 11.56 6.29 41.08
C ALA A 33 11.26 5.15 40.09
N SER A 34 10.00 4.73 40.04
CA SER A 34 9.48 4.01 38.90
C SER A 34 9.53 4.94 37.71
N THR A 35 10.70 4.95 37.07
CA THR A 35 10.85 5.42 35.70
C THR A 35 9.90 4.57 34.89
N THR A 36 8.69 5.06 34.69
CA THR A 36 7.82 4.58 33.65
C THR A 36 8.57 4.86 32.36
N LYS A 37 9.36 3.88 31.95
CA LYS A 37 9.93 3.80 30.63
C LYS A 37 8.70 3.81 29.73
N ALA A 38 8.41 4.97 29.15
CA ALA A 38 7.49 5.05 28.04
C ALA A 38 7.99 4.00 27.06
N GLN A 39 7.35 2.85 27.04
CA GLN A 39 7.47 1.93 25.95
C GLN A 39 6.99 2.73 24.76
N SER A 40 7.94 3.22 23.98
CA SER A 40 7.70 3.55 22.60
C SER A 40 7.05 2.29 22.02
N VAL A 41 5.73 2.32 21.92
CA VAL A 41 5.00 1.36 21.12
C VAL A 41 5.62 1.51 19.76
N SER A 42 6.48 0.57 19.42
CA SER A 42 7.01 0.40 18.08
C SER A 42 5.78 0.23 17.20
N MET A 43 5.38 1.31 16.55
CA MET A 43 4.41 1.31 15.47
C MET A 43 5.06 0.70 14.24
N THR A 44 5.48 -0.54 14.35
CA THR A 44 6.07 -1.31 13.27
C THR A 44 5.10 -2.39 12.87
N LYS A 45 4.27 -2.06 11.88
CA LYS A 45 3.96 -2.97 10.79
C LYS A 45 3.30 -2.22 9.63
N ALA A 46 3.93 -1.15 9.16
CA ALA A 46 3.95 -0.92 7.73
C ALA A 46 5.16 -1.70 7.24
N SER A 47 5.04 -2.46 6.20
CA SER A 47 6.15 -3.15 5.57
C SER A 47 7.32 -2.19 5.40
N ASP A 48 8.47 -2.53 5.95
CA ASP A 48 9.65 -1.65 5.98
C ASP A 48 10.30 -1.50 4.59
N ARG A 49 9.78 -2.16 3.56
CA ARG A 49 10.34 -2.11 2.21
C ARG A 49 9.40 -1.45 1.22
N ALA A 50 9.95 -0.49 0.49
CA ALA A 50 9.32 0.09 -0.69
C ALA A 50 9.96 -0.50 -1.94
N HIS A 51 9.13 -0.84 -2.92
CA HIS A 51 9.56 -1.44 -4.17
C HIS A 51 9.23 -0.54 -5.35
N ALA A 52 10.17 -0.38 -6.27
CA ALA A 52 9.88 0.25 -7.55
C ALA A 52 9.26 -0.78 -8.51
N LEU A 53 8.17 -0.39 -9.18
CA LEU A 53 7.50 -1.25 -10.15
C LEU A 53 8.43 -1.69 -11.28
N SER A 54 9.32 -0.81 -11.72
CA SER A 54 10.30 -1.12 -12.77
C SER A 54 11.29 -2.23 -12.37
N ASP A 55 11.55 -2.42 -11.07
CA ASP A 55 12.41 -3.51 -10.60
C ASP A 55 11.64 -4.84 -10.63
N LEU A 56 10.36 -4.82 -10.27
CA LEU A 56 9.51 -6.00 -10.35
C LEU A 56 9.26 -6.43 -11.80
N LYS A 57 9.00 -5.52 -12.73
CA LYS A 57 8.84 -5.82 -14.17
C LYS A 57 10.08 -6.44 -14.83
N ARG A 58 11.22 -6.42 -14.17
CA ARG A 58 12.46 -7.08 -14.63
C ARG A 58 12.81 -8.29 -13.79
N ALA A 59 12.08 -8.53 -12.71
CA ALA A 59 12.36 -9.61 -11.80
C ALA A 59 12.19 -10.96 -12.49
N MET A 60 13.18 -11.81 -12.28
CA MET A 60 13.12 -13.21 -12.67
C MET A 60 12.30 -13.98 -11.66
N VAL A 61 11.47 -14.90 -12.13
CA VAL A 61 10.64 -15.75 -11.26
C VAL A 61 11.31 -17.11 -11.13
N LYS A 62 11.43 -17.58 -9.88
CA LYS A 62 11.82 -18.95 -9.55
C LYS A 62 10.62 -19.74 -9.08
N ASP A 63 10.58 -21.00 -9.42
CA ASP A 63 9.61 -21.96 -8.89
C ASP A 63 10.01 -22.47 -7.49
N SER A 64 9.18 -23.35 -6.92
CA SER A 64 9.42 -23.98 -5.62
C SER A 64 10.69 -24.85 -5.58
N GLN A 65 11.21 -25.25 -6.74
CA GLN A 65 12.45 -26.00 -6.88
C GLN A 65 13.68 -25.08 -7.05
N GLY A 66 13.48 -23.77 -7.06
CA GLY A 66 14.52 -22.77 -7.22
C GLY A 66 15.00 -22.56 -8.66
N GLN A 67 14.30 -23.12 -9.66
CA GLN A 67 14.60 -22.96 -11.07
C GLN A 67 13.99 -21.66 -11.60
N TYR A 68 14.71 -20.99 -12.50
CA TYR A 68 14.17 -19.84 -13.20
C TYR A 68 13.17 -20.29 -14.26
N VAL A 69 11.91 -19.86 -14.11
CA VAL A 69 10.77 -20.31 -14.94
C VAL A 69 10.22 -19.24 -15.87
N GLY A 70 10.58 -17.98 -15.67
CA GLY A 70 10.10 -16.87 -16.50
C GLY A 70 10.38 -15.51 -15.88
N ARG A 71 9.62 -14.51 -16.33
CA ARG A 71 9.74 -13.12 -15.87
C ARG A 71 8.38 -12.45 -15.72
N ILE A 72 8.31 -11.46 -14.85
CA ILE A 72 7.16 -10.57 -14.74
C ILE A 72 7.25 -9.54 -15.89
N THR A 73 6.16 -9.38 -16.62
CA THR A 73 6.08 -8.46 -17.77
C THR A 73 5.19 -7.26 -17.50
N ASP A 74 4.22 -7.39 -16.59
CA ASP A 74 3.31 -6.31 -16.20
C ASP A 74 2.70 -6.59 -14.82
N LEU A 75 1.97 -5.63 -14.26
CA LEU A 75 1.20 -5.77 -13.04
C LEU A 75 -0.23 -5.32 -13.30
N VAL A 76 -1.19 -5.89 -12.58
CA VAL A 76 -2.59 -5.45 -12.58
C VAL A 76 -2.84 -4.69 -11.28
N ILE A 77 -3.29 -3.45 -11.43
CA ILE A 77 -3.55 -2.51 -10.34
C ILE A 77 -5.06 -2.29 -10.24
N GLU A 78 -5.62 -2.55 -9.09
CA GLU A 78 -7.04 -2.36 -8.79
C GLU A 78 -7.40 -0.89 -8.53
N PRO A 79 -8.69 -0.53 -8.63
CA PRO A 79 -9.15 0.84 -8.35
C PRO A 79 -8.84 1.34 -6.93
N ASP A 80 -8.64 0.45 -5.97
CA ASP A 80 -8.26 0.77 -4.60
C ASP A 80 -6.75 0.99 -4.41
N GLY A 81 -5.97 0.85 -5.49
CA GLY A 81 -4.52 1.09 -5.48
C GLY A 81 -3.67 -0.07 -5.10
N ARG A 82 -4.22 -1.26 -5.05
CA ARG A 82 -3.45 -2.46 -4.80
C ARG A 82 -3.10 -3.19 -6.08
N ILE A 83 -1.94 -3.78 -6.09
CA ILE A 83 -1.54 -4.73 -7.12
C ILE A 83 -2.23 -6.05 -6.78
N SER A 84 -3.10 -6.52 -7.67
CA SER A 84 -3.82 -7.79 -7.49
C SER A 84 -3.12 -8.97 -8.17
N PHE A 85 -2.47 -8.72 -9.32
CA PHE A 85 -1.79 -9.77 -10.07
C PHE A 85 -0.50 -9.26 -10.69
N ALA A 86 0.47 -10.19 -10.83
CA ALA A 86 1.61 -10.03 -11.71
C ALA A 86 1.38 -10.80 -13.02
N VAL A 87 1.58 -10.12 -14.13
CA VAL A 87 1.51 -10.75 -15.46
C VAL A 87 2.84 -11.40 -15.75
N PHE A 88 2.85 -12.70 -15.86
CA PHE A 88 4.01 -13.54 -15.99
C PHE A 88 4.12 -14.13 -17.40
N SER A 89 5.35 -14.14 -17.94
CA SER A 89 5.70 -14.80 -19.18
C SER A 89 6.69 -15.94 -18.91
N PRO A 90 6.30 -17.21 -19.13
CA PRO A 90 7.20 -18.36 -18.98
C PRO A 90 8.33 -18.35 -20.00
N PHE A 91 9.51 -18.86 -19.64
CA PHE A 91 10.61 -19.07 -20.59
C PHE A 91 10.29 -20.14 -21.64
N GLY A 92 10.90 -20.00 -22.81
CA GLY A 92 10.75 -20.96 -23.90
C GLY A 92 9.43 -20.86 -24.67
N MET A 93 8.60 -19.87 -24.33
CA MET A 93 7.34 -19.57 -25.02
C MET A 93 7.37 -18.19 -25.70
N ASP A 94 8.56 -17.66 -25.92
CA ASP A 94 8.77 -16.39 -26.62
C ASP A 94 8.49 -16.59 -28.13
N GLY A 95 7.40 -16.02 -28.60
CA GLY A 95 7.01 -16.12 -30.01
C GLY A 95 5.65 -15.49 -30.29
N LEU A 96 5.13 -15.72 -31.50
CA LEU A 96 3.86 -15.15 -32.01
C LEU A 96 2.62 -15.48 -31.14
N ASN A 97 2.75 -16.41 -30.19
CA ASN A 97 1.75 -16.75 -29.17
C ASN A 97 2.35 -16.60 -27.77
N GLU A 98 2.60 -15.35 -27.35
CA GLU A 98 3.07 -15.08 -25.99
C GLU A 98 2.03 -15.63 -24.98
N ARG A 99 2.45 -16.68 -24.26
CA ARG A 99 1.62 -17.26 -23.21
C ARG A 99 1.77 -16.42 -21.93
N LEU A 100 0.81 -15.62 -21.62
CA LEU A 100 0.79 -14.89 -20.36
C LEU A 100 -0.07 -15.62 -19.33
N VAL A 101 0.37 -15.54 -18.07
CA VAL A 101 -0.34 -16.05 -16.89
C VAL A 101 -0.46 -14.89 -15.88
N ALA A 102 -1.64 -14.72 -15.31
CA ALA A 102 -1.83 -13.79 -14.21
C ALA A 102 -1.55 -14.54 -12.89
N LEU A 103 -0.48 -14.19 -12.21
CA LEU A 103 -0.12 -14.73 -10.90
C LEU A 103 -0.73 -13.84 -9.82
N PRO A 104 -1.54 -14.37 -8.87
CA PRO A 104 -1.99 -13.58 -7.74
C PRO A 104 -0.80 -12.97 -7.00
N PHE A 105 -0.88 -11.69 -6.67
CA PHE A 105 0.23 -10.98 -6.03
C PHE A 105 0.59 -11.62 -4.68
N ASP A 106 -0.41 -12.07 -3.93
CA ASP A 106 -0.25 -12.73 -2.64
C ASP A 106 0.44 -14.11 -2.71
N ALA A 107 0.54 -14.71 -3.92
CA ALA A 107 1.30 -15.94 -4.14
C ALA A 107 2.81 -15.70 -4.33
N LEU A 108 3.23 -14.44 -4.40
CA LEU A 108 4.61 -14.07 -4.69
C LEU A 108 5.39 -13.79 -3.41
N SER A 109 6.60 -14.31 -3.33
CA SER A 109 7.57 -13.97 -2.28
C SER A 109 8.72 -13.18 -2.88
N PHE A 110 8.93 -11.95 -2.38
CA PHE A 110 9.96 -11.06 -2.90
C PHE A 110 11.32 -11.34 -2.24
N LYS A 111 12.35 -11.44 -3.06
CA LYS A 111 13.75 -11.51 -2.67
C LYS A 111 14.50 -10.39 -3.40
N ASP A 112 15.67 -10.01 -2.92
CA ASP A 112 16.40 -8.85 -3.43
C ASP A 112 16.60 -8.82 -4.96
N LYS A 113 16.69 -9.98 -5.60
CA LYS A 113 17.00 -10.09 -7.05
C LYS A 113 16.03 -10.94 -7.86
N TYR A 114 15.08 -11.60 -7.23
CA TYR A 114 14.12 -12.48 -7.89
C TYR A 114 12.85 -12.64 -7.06
N VAL A 115 11.83 -13.09 -7.72
CA VAL A 115 10.56 -13.45 -7.09
C VAL A 115 10.46 -14.96 -7.01
N VAL A 116 9.97 -15.48 -5.91
CA VAL A 116 9.68 -16.91 -5.71
C VAL A 116 8.18 -17.10 -5.79
N LEU A 117 7.77 -18.08 -6.57
CA LEU A 117 6.40 -18.55 -6.67
C LEU A 117 6.35 -19.99 -6.14
N ASP A 118 5.48 -20.27 -5.18
CA ASP A 118 5.31 -21.62 -4.60
C ASP A 118 4.47 -22.50 -5.54
N THR A 119 5.05 -22.84 -6.67
CA THR A 119 4.47 -23.71 -7.68
C THR A 119 5.61 -24.35 -8.50
N THR A 120 5.28 -25.31 -9.38
CA THR A 120 6.24 -25.93 -10.27
C THR A 120 6.09 -25.41 -11.70
N SER A 121 7.13 -25.59 -12.52
CA SER A 121 7.06 -25.26 -13.96
C SER A 121 5.94 -26.01 -14.67
N GLU A 122 5.66 -27.26 -14.28
CA GLU A 122 4.60 -28.08 -14.87
C GLU A 122 3.20 -27.53 -14.55
N GLU A 123 3.00 -27.02 -13.34
CA GLU A 123 1.76 -26.35 -12.93
C GLU A 123 1.59 -25.04 -13.68
N LEU A 124 2.64 -24.24 -13.83
CA LEU A 124 2.61 -23.00 -14.60
C LEU A 124 2.18 -23.21 -16.06
N VAL A 125 2.59 -24.32 -16.66
CA VAL A 125 2.16 -24.67 -18.02
C VAL A 125 0.66 -24.93 -18.12
N LYS A 126 0.01 -25.40 -17.05
CA LYS A 126 -1.43 -25.70 -16.97
C LYS A 126 -2.26 -24.51 -16.51
N ALA A 127 -1.64 -23.45 -16.02
CA ALA A 127 -2.33 -22.28 -15.47
C ALA A 127 -3.22 -21.58 -16.52
N PRO A 128 -4.31 -20.95 -16.10
CA PRO A 128 -5.18 -20.19 -16.99
C PRO A 128 -4.42 -19.13 -17.77
N LEU A 129 -4.75 -19.00 -19.05
CA LEU A 129 -4.15 -17.98 -19.91
C LEU A 129 -4.71 -16.61 -19.57
N PHE A 130 -3.83 -15.63 -19.53
CA PHE A 130 -4.18 -14.24 -19.38
C PHE A 130 -3.99 -13.47 -20.69
N SER A 131 -4.89 -12.53 -20.97
CA SER A 131 -4.74 -11.54 -22.04
C SER A 131 -5.04 -10.15 -21.48
N ARG A 132 -4.26 -9.16 -21.88
CA ARG A 132 -4.50 -7.76 -21.50
C ARG A 132 -5.90 -7.26 -21.89
N SER A 133 -6.49 -7.80 -22.94
CA SER A 133 -7.89 -7.51 -23.32
C SER A 133 -8.89 -7.95 -22.24
N TYR A 134 -8.52 -8.88 -21.37
CA TYR A 134 -9.37 -9.39 -20.30
C TYR A 134 -9.43 -8.47 -19.08
N LEU A 135 -8.58 -7.43 -18.98
CA LEU A 135 -8.64 -6.48 -17.86
C LEU A 135 -10.03 -5.84 -17.66
N LYS A 136 -10.82 -5.77 -18.73
CA LYS A 136 -12.21 -5.27 -18.67
C LYS A 136 -13.24 -6.33 -18.25
N ALA A 137 -12.87 -7.61 -18.34
CA ALA A 137 -13.71 -8.75 -17.94
C ALA A 137 -13.07 -9.39 -16.69
N ARG A 138 -13.86 -9.75 -15.67
CA ARG A 138 -13.28 -10.10 -14.34
C ARG A 138 -13.21 -11.59 -14.04
N ASN A 139 -13.87 -12.44 -14.80
CA ASN A 139 -13.89 -13.89 -14.59
C ASN A 139 -12.49 -14.55 -14.61
N TRP A 140 -11.54 -13.99 -15.37
CA TRP A 140 -10.18 -14.49 -15.43
C TRP A 140 -9.46 -14.41 -14.06
N ALA A 141 -9.77 -13.38 -13.25
CA ALA A 141 -9.17 -13.19 -11.94
C ALA A 141 -9.62 -14.27 -10.95
N GLU A 142 -10.89 -14.66 -10.98
CA GLU A 142 -11.42 -15.75 -10.17
C GLU A 142 -10.80 -17.10 -10.58
N ASP A 143 -10.67 -17.37 -11.88
CA ASP A 143 -10.06 -18.58 -12.40
C ASP A 143 -8.60 -18.67 -12.00
N SER A 144 -7.86 -17.56 -12.05
CA SER A 144 -6.47 -17.50 -11.64
C SER A 144 -6.31 -17.74 -10.13
N ASN A 145 -7.06 -17.03 -9.30
CA ASN A 145 -7.02 -17.22 -7.85
C ASN A 145 -7.37 -18.65 -7.45
N ARG A 146 -8.43 -19.21 -8.04
CA ARG A 146 -8.84 -20.61 -7.79
C ARG A 146 -7.73 -21.59 -8.17
N TYR A 147 -7.07 -21.36 -9.31
CA TYR A 147 -5.98 -22.22 -9.76
C TYR A 147 -4.79 -22.24 -8.80
N PHE A 148 -4.39 -21.07 -8.30
CA PHE A 148 -3.27 -20.91 -7.36
C PHE A 148 -3.68 -21.10 -5.89
N GLY A 149 -4.94 -21.45 -5.59
CA GLY A 149 -5.42 -21.67 -4.23
C GLY A 149 -5.44 -20.43 -3.34
N ILE A 150 -5.45 -19.26 -3.94
CA ILE A 150 -5.47 -17.97 -3.25
C ILE A 150 -6.92 -17.53 -3.04
N GLN A 151 -7.26 -17.14 -1.80
CA GLN A 151 -8.52 -16.48 -1.52
C GLN A 151 -8.39 -15.00 -1.92
N PRO A 152 -9.28 -14.47 -2.77
CA PRO A 152 -9.21 -13.06 -3.15
C PRO A 152 -9.32 -12.17 -1.92
N SER A 153 -8.43 -11.20 -1.79
CA SER A 153 -8.46 -10.22 -0.69
C SER A 153 -9.69 -9.29 -0.71
N TRP A 154 -10.42 -9.26 -1.83
CA TRP A 154 -11.64 -8.46 -2.03
C TRP A 154 -12.95 -9.15 -1.66
N GLY A 155 -12.94 -10.38 -1.11
CA GLY A 155 -14.14 -11.13 -0.68
C GLY A 155 -15.01 -11.67 -1.82
N GLU A 156 -15.77 -12.73 -1.55
CA GLU A 156 -16.74 -13.27 -2.52
C GLU A 156 -17.84 -12.24 -2.82
N GLY A 157 -17.99 -11.89 -4.08
CA GLY A 157 -19.10 -11.07 -4.58
C GLY A 157 -18.86 -9.57 -4.76
N THR A 158 -17.67 -9.05 -4.45
CA THR A 158 -17.44 -7.60 -4.41
C THR A 158 -16.66 -7.08 -5.61
N LEU A 159 -17.09 -7.44 -6.81
CA LEU A 159 -16.45 -6.93 -8.04
C LEU A 159 -17.00 -5.57 -8.48
N CYS A 160 -17.62 -4.79 -7.64
CA CYS A 160 -18.03 -3.38 -7.83
C CYS A 160 -18.86 -2.81 -6.68
N GLU A 161 -19.05 -3.52 -5.56
CA GLU A 161 -19.69 -2.91 -4.40
C GLU A 161 -18.66 -2.17 -3.55
N LYS A 162 -19.09 -0.99 -3.07
CA LYS A 162 -18.28 -0.13 -2.20
C LYS A 162 -17.69 -0.96 -1.06
N PRO A 163 -16.38 -0.82 -0.78
CA PRO A 163 -15.73 -1.55 0.29
C PRO A 163 -16.44 -1.29 1.62
N THR A 164 -16.63 -2.36 2.36
CA THR A 164 -17.22 -2.33 3.71
C THR A 164 -16.31 -1.53 4.63
N VAL A 165 -16.90 -0.61 5.38
CA VAL A 165 -16.26 0.25 6.36
C VAL A 165 -15.37 -0.58 7.31
N GLY A 166 -14.05 -0.36 7.27
CA GLY A 166 -13.10 -1.02 8.19
C GLY A 166 -11.71 -1.32 7.64
N ALA A 167 -11.55 -1.47 6.32
CA ALA A 167 -10.22 -1.53 5.71
C ALA A 167 -9.77 -0.11 5.38
N HIS A 168 -8.56 0.27 5.76
CA HIS A 168 -7.94 1.54 5.36
C HIS A 168 -7.88 1.59 3.84
N GLN A 169 -8.92 2.19 3.25
CA GLN A 169 -8.96 2.45 1.83
C GLN A 169 -8.05 3.63 1.55
N ILE A 170 -6.91 3.34 0.96
CA ILE A 170 -6.24 4.35 0.17
C ILE A 170 -7.17 4.53 -1.03
N SER A 171 -8.00 5.57 -0.99
CA SER A 171 -8.77 5.95 -2.16
C SER A 171 -7.78 6.39 -3.21
N MET A 172 -7.43 5.46 -4.10
CA MET A 172 -6.64 5.82 -5.26
C MET A 172 -7.35 6.88 -6.05
N THR A 173 -6.58 7.58 -6.80
CA THR A 173 -6.91 8.70 -7.64
C THR A 173 -8.37 8.73 -8.05
N LYS A 174 -9.02 9.81 -7.75
CA LYS A 174 -10.35 10.13 -8.26
C LYS A 174 -10.38 9.84 -9.76
N GLY A 175 -11.27 8.97 -10.21
CA GLY A 175 -11.41 8.60 -11.62
C GLY A 175 -10.95 7.19 -11.98
N TRP A 176 -10.29 6.43 -11.09
CA TRP A 176 -9.98 5.03 -11.31
C TRP A 176 -11.22 4.15 -11.04
N ASN A 177 -11.73 3.52 -12.07
CA ASN A 177 -13.00 2.79 -12.02
C ASN A 177 -12.91 1.35 -12.52
N ARG A 178 -11.73 0.89 -12.93
CA ARG A 178 -11.46 -0.47 -13.41
C ARG A 178 -10.02 -0.88 -13.06
N PRO A 179 -9.67 -2.15 -13.18
CA PRO A 179 -8.27 -2.55 -13.16
C PRO A 179 -7.49 -1.98 -14.35
N TYR A 180 -6.23 -1.60 -14.09
CA TYR A 180 -5.28 -1.11 -15.09
C TYR A 180 -4.03 -1.97 -15.11
N GLY A 181 -3.50 -2.21 -16.30
CA GLY A 181 -2.12 -2.65 -16.41
C GLY A 181 -1.17 -1.53 -16.00
N ALA A 182 -0.13 -1.84 -15.25
CA ALA A 182 0.89 -0.86 -14.89
C ALA A 182 1.52 -0.20 -16.14
N SER A 183 1.60 -0.95 -17.25
CA SER A 183 2.03 -0.43 -18.55
C SER A 183 1.08 0.61 -19.17
N GLU A 184 -0.19 0.68 -18.72
CA GLU A 184 -1.12 1.72 -19.12
C GLU A 184 -0.90 3.03 -18.35
N ILE A 185 -0.29 2.95 -17.17
CA ILE A 185 -0.09 4.06 -16.23
C ILE A 185 1.28 4.72 -16.44
N VAL A 186 2.33 3.89 -16.50
CA VAL A 186 3.70 4.38 -16.77
C VAL A 186 3.77 5.01 -18.16
N GLY A 187 4.32 6.21 -18.24
CA GLY A 187 4.39 7.03 -19.46
C GLY A 187 3.19 7.98 -19.65
N THR A 188 2.14 7.86 -18.82
CA THR A 188 0.99 8.77 -18.87
C THR A 188 1.40 10.18 -18.44
N GLN A 189 0.91 11.19 -19.16
CA GLN A 189 1.17 12.59 -18.84
C GLN A 189 0.53 12.99 -17.50
N VAL A 190 1.22 13.86 -16.78
CA VAL A 190 0.69 14.60 -15.63
C VAL A 190 0.53 16.04 -16.01
N LYS A 191 -0.66 16.59 -15.77
CA LYS A 191 -1.01 17.99 -16.06
C LYS A 191 -1.42 18.71 -14.78
N ASN A 192 -1.28 20.04 -14.78
CA ASN A 192 -1.91 20.87 -13.76
C ASN A 192 -3.40 21.11 -14.10
N PRO A 193 -4.19 21.75 -13.21
CA PRO A 193 -5.59 22.09 -13.49
C PRO A 193 -5.79 23.01 -14.68
N GLN A 194 -4.77 23.74 -15.11
CA GLN A 194 -4.78 24.61 -16.28
C GLN A 194 -4.55 23.85 -17.59
N GLY A 195 -4.24 22.54 -17.50
CA GLY A 195 -3.99 21.66 -18.65
C GLY A 195 -2.53 21.68 -19.14
N GLU A 196 -1.64 22.36 -18.44
CA GLU A 196 -0.22 22.41 -18.77
C GLU A 196 0.46 21.08 -18.37
N VAL A 197 1.33 20.57 -19.25
CA VAL A 197 2.03 19.31 -19.02
C VAL A 197 3.21 19.55 -18.07
N MET A 198 3.16 18.91 -16.93
CA MET A 198 4.19 18.96 -15.88
C MET A 198 5.24 17.86 -16.02
N GLY A 199 4.92 16.77 -16.70
CA GLY A 199 5.79 15.61 -16.87
C GLY A 199 5.03 14.35 -17.22
N LYS A 200 5.63 13.20 -16.93
CA LYS A 200 5.04 11.88 -17.15
C LYS A 200 5.29 11.00 -15.93
N ILE A 201 4.41 10.03 -15.70
CA ILE A 201 4.68 8.96 -14.73
C ILE A 201 5.84 8.11 -15.26
N ASP A 202 6.93 8.09 -14.53
CA ASP A 202 8.14 7.32 -14.86
C ASP A 202 8.10 5.93 -14.22
N ASP A 203 7.63 5.87 -12.97
CA ASP A 203 7.54 4.62 -12.19
C ASP A 203 6.43 4.71 -11.14
N LEU A 204 6.16 3.60 -10.46
CA LEU A 204 5.30 3.52 -9.29
C LEU A 204 6.06 2.90 -8.13
N VAL A 205 5.76 3.31 -6.91
CA VAL A 205 6.32 2.72 -5.69
C VAL A 205 5.20 2.10 -4.87
N PHE A 206 5.42 0.86 -4.42
CA PHE A 206 4.47 0.07 -3.65
C PHE A 206 5.15 -0.62 -2.46
N ASP A 207 4.38 -1.06 -1.48
CA ASP A 207 4.84 -1.81 -0.30
C ASP A 207 4.76 -3.34 -0.51
N ASP A 208 5.22 -4.12 0.47
CA ASP A 208 5.20 -5.60 0.41
C ASP A 208 3.78 -6.17 0.30
N GLU A 209 2.74 -5.44 0.71
CA GLU A 209 1.33 -5.79 0.54
C GLU A 209 0.77 -5.36 -0.83
N GLY A 210 1.61 -4.84 -1.71
CA GLY A 210 1.23 -4.42 -3.06
C GLY A 210 0.47 -3.10 -3.12
N ARG A 211 0.43 -2.29 -2.04
CA ARG A 211 -0.24 -0.99 -2.05
C ARG A 211 0.66 0.06 -2.68
N ILE A 212 0.16 0.73 -3.71
CA ILE A 212 0.89 1.82 -4.35
C ILE A 212 0.81 3.05 -3.48
N SER A 213 1.95 3.57 -3.08
CA SER A 213 2.10 4.75 -2.23
C SER A 213 2.46 6.01 -3.02
N PHE A 214 3.30 5.88 -4.05
CA PHE A 214 3.77 7.00 -4.85
C PHE A 214 3.77 6.70 -6.34
N ALA A 215 3.53 7.74 -7.12
CA ALA A 215 3.88 7.81 -8.53
C ALA A 215 5.15 8.65 -8.68
N ILE A 216 6.13 8.15 -9.41
CA ILE A 216 7.35 8.89 -9.70
C ILE A 216 7.12 9.72 -10.96
N LEU A 217 7.11 11.03 -10.78
CA LEU A 217 7.00 12.00 -11.87
C LEU A 217 8.37 12.28 -12.43
N GLY A 218 8.56 12.01 -13.72
CA GLY A 218 9.71 12.48 -14.49
C GLY A 218 9.40 13.78 -15.20
N TYR A 219 10.22 14.81 -14.97
CA TYR A 219 10.06 16.12 -15.59
C TYR A 219 11.39 16.72 -16.09
N GLY A 220 11.33 17.63 -17.01
CA GLY A 220 12.53 18.20 -17.67
C GLY A 220 13.28 17.14 -18.50
N GLY A 221 14.54 17.43 -18.82
CA GLY A 221 15.37 16.58 -19.66
C GLY A 221 15.01 16.65 -21.15
N PHE A 222 15.79 15.98 -21.97
CA PHE A 222 15.54 15.87 -23.41
C PHE A 222 15.48 14.40 -23.81
N LEU A 223 14.36 13.97 -24.41
CA LEU A 223 14.13 12.56 -24.84
C LEU A 223 14.35 11.53 -23.71
N GLY A 224 13.99 11.89 -22.47
CA GLY A 224 14.17 11.01 -21.32
C GLY A 224 15.58 10.97 -20.72
N ILE A 225 16.51 11.77 -21.24
CA ILE A 225 17.88 11.87 -20.72
C ILE A 225 17.98 13.09 -19.81
N GLY A 226 18.51 12.91 -18.58
CA GLY A 226 18.70 14.00 -17.62
C GLY A 226 17.41 14.55 -17.02
N GLN A 227 16.32 13.77 -17.02
CA GLN A 227 15.10 14.15 -16.34
C GLN A 227 15.27 14.14 -14.81
N ASN A 228 14.58 15.04 -14.14
CA ASN A 228 14.46 15.05 -12.70
C ASN A 228 13.30 14.18 -12.28
N LEU A 229 13.42 13.54 -11.11
CA LEU A 229 12.40 12.65 -10.55
C LEU A 229 11.88 13.19 -9.23
N VAL A 230 10.56 13.17 -9.06
CA VAL A 230 9.86 13.53 -7.82
C VAL A 230 8.86 12.44 -7.47
N ALA A 231 8.81 12.03 -6.21
CA ALA A 231 7.79 11.10 -5.73
C ALA A 231 6.52 11.86 -5.34
N ILE A 232 5.45 11.62 -6.07
CA ILE A 232 4.13 12.23 -5.83
C ILE A 232 3.29 11.23 -5.06
N PRO A 233 2.77 11.56 -3.85
CA PRO A 233 1.81 10.70 -3.17
C PRO A 233 0.65 10.38 -4.11
N ILE A 234 0.33 9.11 -4.28
CA ILE A 234 -0.66 8.67 -5.27
C ILE A 234 -2.03 9.31 -5.04
N THR A 235 -2.37 9.61 -3.79
CA THR A 235 -3.61 10.29 -3.37
C THR A 235 -3.70 11.74 -3.83
N SER A 236 -2.58 12.36 -4.23
CA SER A 236 -2.55 13.74 -4.76
C SER A 236 -2.92 13.80 -6.24
N LEU A 237 -2.98 12.66 -6.91
CA LEU A 237 -3.28 12.57 -8.34
C LEU A 237 -4.76 12.28 -8.58
N SER A 238 -5.33 12.86 -9.64
CA SER A 238 -6.63 12.49 -10.17
C SER A 238 -6.45 11.99 -11.60
N TYR A 239 -7.15 10.90 -11.96
CA TYR A 239 -7.03 10.32 -13.30
C TYR A 239 -8.19 10.72 -14.19
N VAL A 240 -7.88 11.06 -15.43
CA VAL A 240 -8.85 11.36 -16.49
C VAL A 240 -8.67 10.31 -17.57
N GLU A 241 -9.75 9.56 -17.86
CA GLU A 241 -9.71 8.42 -18.81
C GLU A 241 -9.63 8.95 -20.27
N GLU A 242 -10.32 10.02 -20.60
CA GLU A 242 -10.35 10.56 -21.97
C GLU A 242 -10.21 12.08 -22.00
N PRO A 243 -9.11 12.61 -22.55
CA PRO A 243 -7.88 11.88 -22.94
C PRO A 243 -7.10 11.45 -21.71
N LYS A 244 -6.45 10.26 -21.79
CA LYS A 244 -5.72 9.67 -20.66
C LYS A 244 -4.63 10.60 -20.13
N HIS A 245 -4.79 11.07 -18.91
CA HIS A 245 -3.77 11.82 -18.18
C HIS A 245 -4.07 11.87 -16.68
N PHE A 246 -3.07 12.20 -15.89
CA PHE A 246 -3.25 12.52 -14.48
C PHE A 246 -3.33 14.03 -14.31
N VAL A 247 -4.09 14.47 -13.32
CA VAL A 247 -4.13 15.86 -12.87
C VAL A 247 -3.52 15.95 -11.49
N LEU A 248 -2.53 16.82 -11.34
CA LEU A 248 -1.89 17.18 -10.08
C LEU A 248 -2.14 18.67 -9.80
N ASN A 249 -2.80 18.97 -8.70
CA ASN A 249 -3.10 20.34 -8.32
C ASN A 249 -1.88 21.03 -7.68
N THR A 250 -0.94 21.42 -8.52
CA THR A 250 0.29 22.13 -8.12
C THR A 250 0.82 22.94 -9.31
N THR A 251 1.87 23.75 -9.09
CA THR A 251 2.55 24.50 -10.14
C THR A 251 3.86 23.82 -10.55
N GLU A 252 4.41 24.22 -11.69
CA GLU A 252 5.70 23.72 -12.15
C GLU A 252 6.82 24.12 -11.18
N GLU A 253 6.79 25.33 -10.63
CA GLU A 253 7.78 25.82 -9.67
C GLU A 253 7.77 24.96 -8.38
N ASN A 254 6.59 24.54 -7.94
CA ASN A 254 6.48 23.62 -6.80
C ASN A 254 7.10 22.27 -7.10
N ILE A 255 6.90 21.72 -8.31
CA ILE A 255 7.54 20.47 -8.70
C ILE A 255 9.06 20.61 -8.76
N GLN A 256 9.55 21.72 -9.32
CA GLN A 256 10.99 22.00 -9.39
C GLN A 256 11.65 22.18 -8.01
N SER A 257 10.87 22.62 -7.02
CA SER A 257 11.33 22.83 -5.63
C SER A 257 11.13 21.61 -4.74
N ALA A 258 10.47 20.56 -5.23
CA ALA A 258 10.20 19.34 -4.46
C ALA A 258 11.49 18.54 -4.18
N PRO A 259 11.51 17.74 -3.11
CA PRO A 259 12.61 16.81 -2.85
C PRO A 259 12.89 15.93 -4.08
N HIS A 260 14.17 15.75 -4.38
CA HIS A 260 14.57 14.92 -5.51
C HIS A 260 14.48 13.44 -5.15
N PHE A 261 13.78 12.68 -5.98
CA PHE A 261 13.68 11.23 -5.80
C PHE A 261 14.84 10.50 -6.48
N SER A 262 15.38 9.51 -5.80
CA SER A 262 16.27 8.50 -6.40
C SER A 262 15.87 7.12 -5.91
N LYS A 263 16.07 6.09 -6.71
CA LYS A 263 15.75 4.71 -6.30
C LYS A 263 16.50 4.27 -5.02
N LYS A 264 17.69 4.82 -4.78
CA LYS A 264 18.44 4.54 -3.55
C LYS A 264 17.72 5.03 -2.29
N ALA A 265 16.84 6.00 -2.41
CA ALA A 265 16.04 6.47 -1.28
C ALA A 265 15.11 5.38 -0.73
N LEU A 266 14.70 4.41 -1.56
CA LEU A 266 13.82 3.31 -1.14
C LEU A 266 14.46 2.40 -0.07
N ASP A 267 15.79 2.44 0.06
CA ASP A 267 16.53 1.70 1.10
C ASP A 267 16.44 2.37 2.49
N ASP A 268 15.99 3.65 2.56
CA ASP A 268 15.83 4.40 3.80
C ASP A 268 14.35 4.36 4.25
N PRO A 269 14.02 3.79 5.41
CA PRO A 269 12.64 3.73 5.90
C PRO A 269 11.97 5.10 6.06
N GLY A 270 12.75 6.17 6.18
CA GLY A 270 12.27 7.54 6.38
C GLY A 270 11.98 8.32 5.10
N TRP A 271 12.40 7.83 3.94
CA TRP A 271 12.40 8.56 2.68
C TRP A 271 11.04 9.16 2.30
N ALA A 272 9.97 8.44 2.54
CA ALA A 272 8.62 8.82 2.15
C ALA A 272 8.09 10.04 2.93
N ASN A 273 8.56 10.26 4.16
CA ASN A 273 8.05 11.30 5.04
C ASN A 273 8.27 12.70 4.48
N ASP A 274 9.37 12.95 3.80
CA ASP A 274 9.69 14.26 3.23
C ASP A 274 8.76 14.59 2.07
N PHE A 275 8.42 13.60 1.24
CA PHE A 275 7.48 13.78 0.14
C PHE A 275 6.05 13.98 0.65
N TYR A 276 5.58 13.17 1.59
CA TYR A 276 4.25 13.36 2.20
C TYR A 276 4.12 14.76 2.82
N ARG A 277 5.14 15.19 3.57
CA ARG A 277 5.17 16.53 4.19
C ARG A 277 5.17 17.64 3.13
N TYR A 278 5.96 17.48 2.07
CA TYR A 278 6.04 18.47 1.00
C TYR A 278 4.69 18.67 0.29
N PHE A 279 4.00 17.58 -0.01
CA PHE A 279 2.69 17.65 -0.68
C PHE A 279 1.51 17.82 0.29
N GLY A 280 1.76 18.04 1.58
CA GLY A 280 0.71 18.26 2.59
C GLY A 280 -0.22 17.06 2.77
N GLN A 281 0.28 15.85 2.53
CA GLN A 281 -0.46 14.60 2.66
C GLN A 281 -0.07 13.87 3.93
N GLN A 282 -0.98 13.04 4.44
CA GLN A 282 -0.69 12.12 5.54
C GLN A 282 -0.29 10.76 4.97
N PRO A 283 0.77 10.13 5.48
CA PRO A 283 1.07 8.74 5.15
C PRO A 283 -0.11 7.83 5.52
N TYR A 284 -0.47 6.89 4.65
CA TYR A 284 -1.60 5.99 4.89
C TYR A 284 -1.43 5.10 6.14
N TRP A 285 -0.22 4.89 6.59
CA TRP A 285 0.07 4.12 7.82
C TRP A 285 -0.08 4.92 9.12
N THR A 286 -0.30 6.24 9.06
CA THR A 286 -0.53 7.10 10.24
C THR A 286 -2.00 7.30 10.57
N GLY A 287 -2.93 6.75 9.79
CA GLY A 287 -4.36 6.84 10.04
C GLY A 287 -4.72 6.21 11.38
N GLU A 288 -5.46 6.96 12.20
CA GLU A 288 -5.91 6.57 13.55
C GLU A 288 -6.60 5.20 13.56
N LYS A 289 -6.31 4.46 14.65
CA LYS A 289 -6.95 3.19 15.00
C LYS A 289 -8.41 3.38 15.35
#